data_3721fe1c771d0d817f0c18ed83e8b9e3
#
_entry.id   3721fe1c771d0d817f0c18ed83e8b9e3
#
_cell.length_a   1.000
_cell.length_b   1.000
_cell.length_c   1.000
_cell.angle_alpha   90.00
_cell.angle_beta   90.00
_cell.angle_gamma   90.00
#
_symmetry.space_group_name_H-M   'P 1'
#
loop_
_entity.id
_entity.type
_entity.pdbx_description
1 polymer ?
#
loop_
_entity_poly.entity_id
_entity_poly.type
_entity_poly.pdbx_seq_one_letter_code
_entity_poly.pdbx_strand_id
1 'polypeptide(L)'
;MFDCHDFYISCLNNWLEIAITPGIEKLVLFLPSGYQEVYTFPCSRLFGQNGSSLRYLHLNYCTFRPTVGFGFLRSLTKLYLRNVRITGGELGCLLSNSLALQRLELRYCSEIICLKIPCVLERLSCLTVSACNALQIVESNAPNLSTFNFDGDIVQRSLRQPLQVKDLYMICPNESNLLCYAITKLPYVVSNIEDLRLSSISGERVNTPMPAAKFLHLKFLEIYLDGDLSPGYDYLSLVSFLDASPALETFIFRVDQDEMLFDSISGGALQMRKMPEHKHDSLKNVKILGFCSAKSMVELTCHILENATSLECITLDTIYDAEDEDFVGRCSETSARRSGKCSPQTSEMMLESNKALIAIEGYIVRKVPSTVK
;
A
#
# COMPACT_ATOMS: atom_id res chain seq x y z
N MET A 1 19.18 -15.28 43.55
CA MET A 1 18.80 -14.02 42.90
C MET A 1 17.88 -14.45 41.76
N PHE A 2 16.55 -14.39 41.94
CA PHE A 2 15.64 -14.75 40.86
C PHE A 2 15.79 -13.69 39.78
N ASP A 3 16.07 -14.14 38.56
CA ASP A 3 16.17 -13.25 37.40
C ASP A 3 14.78 -12.60 37.21
N CYS A 4 14.74 -11.28 37.11
CA CYS A 4 13.49 -10.54 36.88
C CYS A 4 12.74 -11.04 35.66
N HIS A 5 13.45 -11.60 34.69
CA HIS A 5 12.96 -12.16 33.48
C HIS A 5 12.15 -13.46 33.70
N ASP A 6 12.71 -14.41 34.47
CA ASP A 6 12.03 -15.67 34.80
C ASP A 6 10.73 -15.46 35.56
N PHE A 7 10.72 -14.46 36.46
CA PHE A 7 9.50 -14.09 37.18
C PHE A 7 8.44 -13.54 36.23
N TYR A 8 8.81 -12.66 35.27
CA TYR A 8 7.90 -12.10 34.30
C TYR A 8 7.29 -13.19 33.38
N ILE A 9 8.13 -14.11 32.86
CA ILE A 9 7.66 -15.24 32.03
C ILE A 9 6.68 -16.13 32.81
N SER A 10 7.00 -16.42 34.08
CA SER A 10 6.12 -17.23 34.92
C SER A 10 4.75 -16.56 35.16
N CYS A 11 4.74 -15.27 35.47
CA CYS A 11 3.52 -14.51 35.61
C CYS A 11 2.69 -14.49 34.34
N LEU A 12 3.33 -14.27 33.18
CA LEU A 12 2.66 -14.23 31.87
C LEU A 12 2.06 -15.61 31.51
N ASN A 13 2.79 -16.70 31.78
CA ASN A 13 2.28 -18.05 31.58
C ASN A 13 1.06 -18.33 32.44
N ASN A 14 1.07 -17.90 33.70
CA ASN A 14 -0.07 -18.05 34.59
C ASN A 14 -1.29 -17.22 34.11
N TRP A 15 -1.07 -16.00 33.63
CA TRP A 15 -2.15 -15.19 33.05
C TRP A 15 -2.74 -15.83 31.80
N LEU A 16 -1.90 -16.37 30.92
CA LEU A 16 -2.39 -17.08 29.72
C LEU A 16 -3.16 -18.35 30.09
N GLU A 17 -2.77 -19.07 31.16
CA GLU A 17 -3.49 -20.21 31.66
C GLU A 17 -4.90 -19.85 32.13
N ILE A 18 -5.04 -18.71 32.81
CA ILE A 18 -6.34 -18.20 33.26
C ILE A 18 -7.15 -17.65 32.06
N ALA A 19 -6.50 -17.00 31.11
CA ALA A 19 -7.16 -16.35 29.98
C ALA A 19 -7.65 -17.34 28.92
N ILE A 20 -6.85 -18.41 28.66
CA ILE A 20 -7.18 -19.41 27.63
C ILE A 20 -8.10 -20.48 28.25
N THR A 21 -9.38 -20.14 28.33
CA THR A 21 -10.43 -21.05 28.83
C THR A 21 -11.28 -21.59 27.68
N PRO A 22 -12.03 -22.70 27.89
CA PRO A 22 -13.01 -23.15 26.92
C PRO A 22 -14.02 -22.05 26.58
N GLY A 23 -14.20 -21.77 25.27
CA GLY A 23 -15.11 -20.73 24.81
C GLY A 23 -14.46 -19.39 24.53
N ILE A 24 -13.14 -19.22 24.73
CA ILE A 24 -12.45 -17.99 24.34
C ILE A 24 -12.57 -17.76 22.84
N GLU A 25 -13.03 -16.57 22.44
CA GLU A 25 -13.16 -16.21 21.02
C GLU A 25 -12.06 -15.26 20.55
N LYS A 26 -11.46 -14.48 21.46
CA LYS A 26 -10.44 -13.48 21.13
C LYS A 26 -9.27 -13.54 22.08
N LEU A 27 -8.07 -13.70 21.53
CA LEU A 27 -6.80 -13.60 22.28
C LEU A 27 -5.91 -12.53 21.63
N VAL A 28 -5.51 -11.59 22.46
CA VAL A 28 -4.59 -10.51 22.06
C VAL A 28 -3.44 -10.47 23.07
N LEU A 29 -2.22 -10.65 22.57
CA LEU A 29 -1.01 -10.58 23.35
C LEU A 29 -0.08 -9.53 22.77
N PHE A 30 0.06 -8.41 23.48
CA PHE A 30 1.02 -7.36 23.16
C PHE A 30 2.14 -7.34 24.20
N LEU A 31 3.33 -7.74 23.77
CA LEU A 31 4.51 -7.65 24.61
C LEU A 31 5.32 -6.41 24.22
N PRO A 32 5.95 -5.72 25.17
CA PRO A 32 6.77 -4.56 24.87
C PRO A 32 8.04 -4.97 24.13
N SER A 33 8.52 -4.09 23.26
CA SER A 33 9.83 -4.22 22.61
C SER A 33 10.96 -3.96 23.64
N GLY A 34 12.05 -4.71 23.54
CA GLY A 34 13.27 -4.38 24.30
C GLY A 34 13.69 -5.38 25.38
N TYR A 35 13.00 -6.49 25.53
CA TYR A 35 13.51 -7.58 26.37
C TYR A 35 14.67 -8.33 25.66
N GLN A 36 15.71 -8.67 26.42
CA GLN A 36 16.87 -9.40 25.88
C GLN A 36 16.49 -10.78 25.32
N GLU A 37 15.49 -11.44 25.90
CA GLU A 37 14.95 -12.71 25.42
C GLU A 37 13.51 -12.56 24.94
N VAL A 38 13.23 -13.11 23.75
CA VAL A 38 11.91 -13.08 23.16
C VAL A 38 11.03 -14.16 23.79
N TYR A 39 9.89 -13.77 24.36
CA TYR A 39 8.93 -14.69 24.95
C TYR A 39 8.46 -15.74 23.94
N THR A 40 8.52 -17.01 24.34
CA THR A 40 7.97 -18.11 23.53
C THR A 40 6.52 -18.38 23.93
N PHE A 41 5.60 -18.13 23.02
CA PHE A 41 4.17 -18.37 23.24
C PHE A 41 3.91 -19.88 23.44
N PRO A 42 3.25 -20.29 24.56
CA PRO A 42 2.99 -21.69 24.86
C PRO A 42 1.86 -22.24 23.97
N CYS A 43 2.20 -22.65 22.76
CA CYS A 43 1.25 -23.12 21.75
C CYS A 43 0.36 -24.27 22.28
N SER A 44 0.91 -25.13 23.16
CA SER A 44 0.17 -26.23 23.78
C SER A 44 -1.09 -25.80 24.55
N ARG A 45 -1.14 -24.55 25.00
CA ARG A 45 -2.32 -23.97 25.71
C ARG A 45 -3.53 -23.78 24.79
N LEU A 46 -3.28 -23.62 23.49
CA LEU A 46 -4.35 -23.53 22.48
C LEU A 46 -4.81 -24.91 21.97
N PHE A 47 -4.20 -25.99 22.47
CA PHE A 47 -4.58 -27.35 22.10
C PHE A 47 -5.88 -27.80 22.78
N GLY A 48 -6.54 -28.76 22.19
CA GLY A 48 -7.76 -29.33 22.71
C GLY A 48 -8.97 -28.41 22.56
N GLN A 49 -9.92 -28.53 23.48
CA GLN A 49 -11.18 -27.78 23.41
C GLN A 49 -11.01 -26.26 23.66
N ASN A 50 -9.92 -25.85 24.31
CA ASN A 50 -9.72 -24.46 24.71
C ASN A 50 -9.53 -23.52 23.50
N GLY A 51 -8.91 -23.97 22.40
CA GLY A 51 -8.71 -23.17 21.19
C GLY A 51 -9.79 -23.35 20.12
N SER A 52 -10.74 -24.25 20.29
CA SER A 52 -11.73 -24.59 19.25
C SER A 52 -12.69 -23.45 18.93
N SER A 53 -12.96 -22.55 19.86
CA SER A 53 -13.81 -21.37 19.73
C SER A 53 -13.07 -20.12 19.29
N LEU A 54 -11.72 -20.13 19.25
CA LEU A 54 -10.92 -18.94 18.97
C LEU A 54 -11.14 -18.45 17.53
N ARG A 55 -11.62 -17.23 17.39
CA ARG A 55 -11.91 -16.55 16.12
C ARG A 55 -10.90 -15.48 15.76
N TYR A 56 -10.27 -14.91 16.79
CA TYR A 56 -9.33 -13.78 16.63
C TYR A 56 -8.07 -14.05 17.43
N LEU A 57 -6.92 -14.09 16.76
CA LEU A 57 -5.61 -14.23 17.40
C LEU A 57 -4.70 -13.07 16.93
N HIS A 58 -4.20 -12.29 17.89
CA HIS A 58 -3.22 -11.26 17.63
C HIS A 58 -2.03 -11.42 18.59
N LEU A 59 -0.87 -11.71 18.01
CA LEU A 59 0.39 -11.85 18.74
C LEU A 59 1.37 -10.76 18.31
N ASN A 60 2.06 -10.18 19.28
CA ASN A 60 3.08 -9.18 19.04
C ASN A 60 4.32 -9.40 19.95
N TYR A 61 5.51 -9.29 19.38
CA TYR A 61 6.82 -9.46 20.04
C TYR A 61 6.98 -10.80 20.77
N CYS A 62 6.69 -11.92 20.10
CA CYS A 62 6.91 -13.26 20.66
C CYS A 62 7.43 -14.24 19.62
N THR A 63 7.93 -15.37 20.08
CA THR A 63 8.18 -16.55 19.25
C THR A 63 6.91 -17.40 19.23
N PHE A 64 6.43 -17.77 18.05
CA PHE A 64 5.26 -18.62 17.86
C PHE A 64 5.62 -19.82 17.00
N ARG A 65 5.69 -21.01 17.61
CA ARG A 65 6.14 -22.26 16.98
C ARG A 65 5.00 -23.28 16.98
N PRO A 66 3.98 -23.12 16.11
CA PRO A 66 2.95 -24.13 15.97
C PRO A 66 3.54 -25.42 15.39
N THR A 67 3.31 -26.55 16.08
CA THR A 67 3.76 -27.87 15.65
C THR A 67 2.67 -28.61 14.88
N VAL A 68 3.05 -29.68 14.17
CA VAL A 68 2.11 -30.57 13.47
C VAL A 68 1.13 -31.17 14.50
N GLY A 69 -0.16 -31.04 14.29
CA GLY A 69 -1.20 -31.44 15.27
C GLY A 69 -2.11 -30.31 15.73
N PHE A 70 -1.87 -29.10 15.26
CA PHE A 70 -2.70 -27.91 15.51
C PHE A 70 -4.09 -27.98 14.84
N GLY A 71 -4.81 -29.11 14.99
CA GLY A 71 -6.13 -29.29 14.40
C GLY A 71 -7.25 -28.40 14.99
N PHE A 72 -6.92 -27.43 15.87
CA PHE A 72 -7.92 -26.83 16.74
C PHE A 72 -8.27 -25.37 16.44
N LEU A 73 -7.54 -24.67 15.56
CA LEU A 73 -7.89 -23.32 15.17
C LEU A 73 -8.86 -23.26 13.98
N ARG A 74 -9.75 -24.23 13.85
CA ARG A 74 -10.71 -24.33 12.73
C ARG A 74 -11.70 -23.16 12.69
N SER A 75 -11.96 -22.53 13.83
CA SER A 75 -12.86 -21.37 13.95
C SER A 75 -12.16 -20.04 13.74
N LEU A 76 -10.82 -20.03 13.59
CA LEU A 76 -10.03 -18.82 13.47
C LEU A 76 -10.39 -18.08 12.18
N THR A 77 -10.91 -16.85 12.33
CA THR A 77 -11.30 -15.98 11.22
C THR A 77 -10.28 -14.91 10.93
N LYS A 78 -9.53 -14.46 11.96
CA LYS A 78 -8.54 -13.38 11.83
C LYS A 78 -7.26 -13.73 12.58
N LEU A 79 -6.14 -13.69 11.86
CA LEU A 79 -4.80 -13.93 12.41
C LEU A 79 -3.92 -12.71 12.14
N TYR A 80 -3.38 -12.11 13.20
CA TYR A 80 -2.47 -10.97 13.16
C TYR A 80 -1.17 -11.34 13.88
N LEU A 81 -0.07 -11.34 13.14
CA LEU A 81 1.27 -11.61 13.67
C LEU A 81 2.15 -10.39 13.40
N ARG A 82 2.58 -9.72 14.48
CA ARG A 82 3.45 -8.54 14.39
C ARG A 82 4.73 -8.76 15.18
N ASN A 83 5.89 -8.55 14.58
CA ASN A 83 7.19 -8.83 15.23
C ASN A 83 7.24 -10.25 15.85
N VAL A 84 6.65 -11.21 15.15
CA VAL A 84 6.58 -12.60 15.60
C VAL A 84 7.64 -13.44 14.88
N ARG A 85 8.42 -14.19 15.66
CA ARG A 85 9.34 -15.18 15.13
C ARG A 85 8.56 -16.44 14.77
N ILE A 86 8.31 -16.64 13.51
CA ILE A 86 7.63 -17.78 12.92
C ILE A 86 8.23 -18.06 11.55
N THR A 87 8.48 -19.30 11.22
CA THR A 87 8.95 -19.71 9.89
C THR A 87 7.80 -19.91 8.92
N GLY A 88 8.09 -19.85 7.61
CA GLY A 88 7.07 -20.15 6.58
C GLY A 88 6.46 -21.54 6.68
N GLY A 89 7.25 -22.56 7.12
CA GLY A 89 6.78 -23.92 7.35
C GLY A 89 5.79 -24.03 8.51
N GLU A 90 6.12 -23.40 9.65
CA GLU A 90 5.23 -23.37 10.82
C GLU A 90 3.93 -22.63 10.52
N LEU A 91 4.03 -21.49 9.82
CA LEU A 91 2.86 -20.76 9.37
C LEU A 91 2.02 -21.61 8.40
N GLY A 92 2.64 -22.31 7.45
CA GLY A 92 1.96 -23.22 6.53
C GLY A 92 1.18 -24.32 7.25
N CYS A 93 1.76 -24.91 8.30
CA CYS A 93 1.06 -25.90 9.15
C CYS A 93 -0.17 -25.31 9.83
N LEU A 94 -0.06 -24.10 10.37
CA LEU A 94 -1.18 -23.38 10.99
C LEU A 94 -2.29 -23.08 9.97
N LEU A 95 -1.93 -22.53 8.82
CA LEU A 95 -2.87 -22.16 7.77
C LEU A 95 -3.64 -23.35 7.21
N SER A 96 -2.99 -24.51 7.05
CA SER A 96 -3.64 -25.73 6.55
C SER A 96 -4.76 -26.24 7.46
N ASN A 97 -4.79 -25.82 8.72
CA ASN A 97 -5.79 -26.20 9.71
C ASN A 97 -6.79 -25.07 10.06
N SER A 98 -6.63 -23.88 9.49
CA SER A 98 -7.43 -22.70 9.81
C SER A 98 -8.47 -22.40 8.72
N LEU A 99 -9.37 -23.36 8.46
CA LEU A 99 -10.29 -23.34 7.31
C LEU A 99 -11.30 -22.17 7.32
N ALA A 100 -11.57 -21.58 8.48
CA ALA A 100 -12.47 -20.43 8.62
C ALA A 100 -11.76 -19.07 8.40
N LEU A 101 -10.43 -19.08 8.15
CA LEU A 101 -9.63 -17.87 8.08
C LEU A 101 -10.09 -16.95 6.94
N GLN A 102 -10.38 -15.69 7.28
CA GLN A 102 -10.83 -14.65 6.36
C GLN A 102 -9.77 -13.57 6.16
N ARG A 103 -8.97 -13.28 7.21
CA ARG A 103 -7.92 -12.25 7.17
C ARG A 103 -6.63 -12.77 7.80
N LEU A 104 -5.54 -12.63 7.06
CA LEU A 104 -4.17 -12.88 7.52
C LEU A 104 -3.36 -11.60 7.41
N GLU A 105 -2.73 -11.20 8.52
CA GLU A 105 -1.85 -10.06 8.57
C GLU A 105 -0.51 -10.44 9.19
N LEU A 106 0.57 -10.22 8.45
CA LEU A 106 1.95 -10.48 8.83
C LEU A 106 2.73 -9.17 8.77
N ARG A 107 3.23 -8.69 9.90
CA ARG A 107 4.05 -7.47 9.95
C ARG A 107 5.35 -7.72 10.71
N TYR A 108 6.47 -7.33 10.13
CA TYR A 108 7.80 -7.46 10.73
C TYR A 108 8.14 -8.92 11.13
N CYS A 109 7.65 -9.91 10.39
CA CYS A 109 7.94 -11.32 10.62
C CYS A 109 9.20 -11.73 9.83
N SER A 110 10.37 -11.57 10.46
CA SER A 110 11.68 -11.66 9.79
C SER A 110 12.17 -13.08 9.46
N GLU A 111 11.49 -14.12 9.92
CA GLU A 111 11.88 -15.52 9.65
C GLU A 111 11.09 -16.18 8.51
N ILE A 112 10.11 -15.47 7.92
CA ILE A 112 9.33 -15.98 6.80
C ILE A 112 10.09 -15.71 5.50
N ILE A 113 10.71 -16.75 4.93
CA ILE A 113 11.40 -16.67 3.63
C ILE A 113 10.42 -16.96 2.48
N CYS A 114 9.51 -17.89 2.68
CA CYS A 114 8.53 -18.31 1.69
C CYS A 114 7.15 -18.37 2.37
N LEU A 115 6.21 -17.59 1.86
CA LEU A 115 4.81 -17.62 2.29
C LEU A 115 4.00 -18.42 1.28
N LYS A 116 3.43 -19.55 1.73
CA LYS A 116 2.54 -20.39 0.94
C LYS A 116 1.15 -20.38 1.53
N ILE A 117 0.20 -19.86 0.76
CA ILE A 117 -1.22 -19.86 1.13
C ILE A 117 -1.89 -21.06 0.47
N PRO A 118 -2.37 -22.04 1.25
CA PRO A 118 -2.95 -23.27 0.69
C PRO A 118 -4.35 -23.03 0.10
N CYS A 119 -4.73 -23.85 -0.88
CA CYS A 119 -6.02 -23.77 -1.57
C CYS A 119 -7.23 -24.07 -0.66
N VAL A 120 -7.02 -24.77 0.45
CA VAL A 120 -8.09 -25.07 1.42
C VAL A 120 -8.62 -23.84 2.15
N LEU A 121 -7.94 -22.69 2.05
CA LEU A 121 -8.40 -21.43 2.65
C LEU A 121 -9.45 -20.73 1.77
N GLU A 122 -10.58 -21.40 1.55
CA GLU A 122 -11.66 -20.89 0.70
C GLU A 122 -12.30 -19.58 1.20
N ARG A 123 -12.15 -19.28 2.50
CA ARG A 123 -12.72 -18.06 3.11
C ARG A 123 -11.73 -16.91 3.20
N LEU A 124 -10.45 -17.13 2.88
CA LEU A 124 -9.44 -16.09 2.94
C LEU A 124 -9.70 -15.06 1.84
N SER A 125 -10.07 -13.86 2.25
CA SER A 125 -10.36 -12.73 1.35
C SER A 125 -9.32 -11.61 1.42
N CYS A 126 -8.60 -11.48 2.53
CA CYS A 126 -7.64 -10.41 2.74
C CYS A 126 -6.31 -10.93 3.27
N LEU A 127 -5.23 -10.60 2.56
CA LEU A 127 -3.85 -10.86 2.96
C LEU A 127 -3.10 -9.54 3.08
N THR A 128 -2.43 -9.32 4.21
CA THR A 128 -1.52 -8.19 4.40
C THR A 128 -0.15 -8.72 4.80
N VAL A 129 0.87 -8.29 4.08
CA VAL A 129 2.28 -8.60 4.37
C VAL A 129 3.05 -7.29 4.37
N SER A 130 3.63 -6.91 5.51
CA SER A 130 4.31 -5.62 5.68
C SER A 130 5.65 -5.80 6.40
N ALA A 131 6.71 -5.22 5.85
CA ALA A 131 8.05 -5.19 6.42
C ALA A 131 8.59 -6.58 6.86
N CYS A 132 8.26 -7.63 6.09
CA CYS A 132 8.79 -8.97 6.27
C CYS A 132 10.07 -9.14 5.43
N ASN A 133 11.18 -8.55 5.86
CA ASN A 133 12.38 -8.33 5.05
C ASN A 133 13.10 -9.61 4.56
N ALA A 134 12.87 -10.76 5.18
CA ALA A 134 13.42 -12.03 4.70
C ALA A 134 12.55 -12.71 3.62
N LEU A 135 11.35 -12.17 3.35
CA LEU A 135 10.40 -12.77 2.44
C LEU A 135 10.89 -12.68 0.99
N GLN A 136 11.00 -13.82 0.33
CA GLN A 136 11.46 -13.92 -1.06
C GLN A 136 10.36 -14.41 -2.02
N ILE A 137 9.38 -15.17 -1.51
CA ILE A 137 8.37 -15.83 -2.33
C ILE A 137 7.01 -15.73 -1.65
N VAL A 138 6.00 -15.31 -2.41
CA VAL A 138 4.60 -15.40 -2.03
C VAL A 138 3.89 -16.28 -3.07
N GLU A 139 3.31 -17.38 -2.63
CA GLU A 139 2.49 -18.27 -3.44
C GLU A 139 1.11 -18.35 -2.81
N SER A 140 0.06 -18.00 -3.54
CA SER A 140 -1.31 -18.11 -3.04
C SER A 140 -2.16 -18.95 -3.98
N ASN A 141 -2.74 -20.01 -3.39
CA ASN A 141 -3.74 -20.84 -4.05
C ASN A 141 -5.14 -20.63 -3.44
N ALA A 142 -5.33 -19.60 -2.59
CA ALA A 142 -6.63 -19.29 -2.00
C ALA A 142 -7.58 -18.75 -3.09
N PRO A 143 -8.72 -19.43 -3.36
CA PRO A 143 -9.55 -19.11 -4.52
C PRO A 143 -10.30 -17.79 -4.39
N ASN A 144 -10.56 -17.32 -3.18
CA ASN A 144 -11.36 -16.14 -2.89
C ASN A 144 -10.54 -14.97 -2.32
N LEU A 145 -9.21 -15.01 -2.46
CA LEU A 145 -8.34 -13.90 -2.05
C LEU A 145 -8.61 -12.70 -2.95
N SER A 146 -9.33 -11.70 -2.44
CA SER A 146 -9.72 -10.50 -3.19
C SER A 146 -8.82 -9.31 -2.93
N THR A 147 -8.28 -9.17 -1.73
CA THR A 147 -7.47 -8.01 -1.31
C THR A 147 -6.07 -8.46 -0.89
N PHE A 148 -5.06 -7.85 -1.49
CA PHE A 148 -3.67 -8.06 -1.12
C PHE A 148 -2.96 -6.74 -0.86
N ASN A 149 -2.49 -6.54 0.37
CA ASN A 149 -1.67 -5.40 0.76
C ASN A 149 -0.24 -5.87 0.98
N PHE A 150 0.69 -5.31 0.22
CA PHE A 150 2.10 -5.64 0.28
C PHE A 150 2.93 -4.38 0.56
N ASP A 151 3.76 -4.44 1.59
CA ASP A 151 4.71 -3.40 1.95
C ASP A 151 6.08 -4.07 2.20
N GLY A 152 7.01 -3.85 1.30
CA GLY A 152 8.33 -4.48 1.32
C GLY A 152 9.02 -4.40 -0.03
N ASP A 153 10.24 -4.92 -0.09
CA ASP A 153 11.01 -4.93 -1.34
C ASP A 153 10.37 -5.86 -2.38
N ILE A 154 10.29 -5.40 -3.62
CA ILE A 154 9.84 -6.24 -4.74
C ILE A 154 10.93 -7.27 -5.00
N VAL A 155 10.78 -8.42 -4.40
CA VAL A 155 11.61 -9.55 -4.81
C VAL A 155 11.08 -10.02 -6.16
N GLN A 156 11.89 -10.02 -7.20
CA GLN A 156 11.54 -10.44 -8.58
C GLN A 156 10.90 -11.84 -8.67
N ARG A 157 10.79 -12.54 -7.55
CA ARG A 157 10.25 -13.90 -7.41
C ARG A 157 8.97 -13.97 -6.57
N SER A 158 8.48 -12.83 -6.02
CA SER A 158 7.45 -12.88 -4.97
C SER A 158 6.09 -13.37 -5.43
N LEU A 159 5.71 -13.10 -6.67
CA LEU A 159 4.40 -13.48 -7.19
C LEU A 159 4.58 -14.48 -8.33
N ARG A 160 4.70 -15.78 -7.98
CA ARG A 160 4.98 -16.84 -8.98
C ARG A 160 3.77 -17.34 -9.75
N GLN A 161 2.56 -17.13 -9.23
CA GLN A 161 1.32 -17.60 -9.85
C GLN A 161 0.35 -16.44 -10.02
N PRO A 162 -0.53 -16.47 -11.02
CA PRO A 162 -1.58 -15.46 -11.17
C PRO A 162 -2.44 -15.40 -9.91
N LEU A 163 -2.46 -14.23 -9.28
CA LEU A 163 -3.32 -13.96 -8.13
C LEU A 163 -4.70 -13.52 -8.62
N GLN A 164 -5.75 -14.05 -7.99
CA GLN A 164 -7.14 -13.69 -8.29
C GLN A 164 -7.60 -12.45 -7.50
N VAL A 165 -6.65 -11.56 -7.13
CA VAL A 165 -6.95 -10.36 -6.37
C VAL A 165 -7.61 -9.30 -7.26
N LYS A 166 -8.54 -8.57 -6.65
CA LYS A 166 -9.22 -7.42 -7.24
C LYS A 166 -8.63 -6.11 -6.74
N ASP A 167 -8.21 -6.08 -5.48
CA ASP A 167 -7.67 -4.91 -4.81
C ASP A 167 -6.22 -5.18 -4.41
N LEU A 168 -5.29 -4.42 -4.99
CA LEU A 168 -3.86 -4.54 -4.70
C LEU A 168 -3.31 -3.20 -4.24
N TYR A 169 -2.74 -3.18 -3.03
CA TYR A 169 -1.95 -2.08 -2.53
C TYR A 169 -0.49 -2.50 -2.38
N MET A 170 0.42 -1.77 -3.00
CA MET A 170 1.86 -2.03 -2.94
C MET A 170 2.62 -0.80 -2.50
N ILE A 171 3.45 -0.98 -1.46
CA ILE A 171 4.45 -0.01 -1.00
C ILE A 171 5.82 -0.65 -1.16
N CYS A 172 6.75 0.04 -1.82
CA CYS A 172 8.13 -0.43 -1.95
C CYS A 172 9.09 0.67 -1.49
N PRO A 173 9.52 0.62 -0.21
CA PRO A 173 10.30 1.70 0.39
C PRO A 173 11.75 1.77 -0.10
N ASN A 174 12.33 0.65 -0.53
CA ASN A 174 13.77 0.56 -0.82
C ASN A 174 14.12 0.35 -2.32
N GLU A 175 13.14 0.21 -3.18
CA GLU A 175 13.39 -0.09 -4.61
C GLU A 175 12.88 1.00 -5.55
N SER A 176 13.77 1.43 -6.44
CA SER A 176 13.53 2.46 -7.45
C SER A 176 12.80 1.96 -8.71
N ASN A 177 12.05 0.86 -8.65
CA ASN A 177 11.47 0.22 -9.85
C ASN A 177 10.02 -0.26 -9.68
N LEU A 178 9.29 0.21 -8.66
CA LEU A 178 7.90 -0.21 -8.43
C LEU A 178 6.99 0.09 -9.63
N LEU A 179 7.03 1.32 -10.14
CA LEU A 179 6.19 1.73 -11.27
C LEU A 179 6.54 0.97 -12.54
N CYS A 180 7.84 0.78 -12.80
CA CYS A 180 8.30 -0.04 -13.93
C CYS A 180 7.85 -1.50 -13.79
N TYR A 181 7.97 -2.10 -12.60
CA TYR A 181 7.45 -3.43 -12.31
C TYR A 181 5.93 -3.48 -12.49
N ALA A 182 5.21 -2.51 -11.95
CA ALA A 182 3.75 -2.46 -12.00
C ALA A 182 3.26 -2.47 -13.45
N ILE A 183 3.82 -1.62 -14.32
CA ILE A 183 3.35 -1.52 -15.69
C ILE A 183 3.78 -2.68 -16.58
N THR A 184 4.95 -3.31 -16.29
CA THR A 184 5.50 -4.36 -17.16
C THR A 184 5.18 -5.78 -16.71
N LYS A 185 4.92 -6.01 -15.41
CA LYS A 185 4.76 -7.36 -14.83
C LYS A 185 3.40 -7.61 -14.22
N LEU A 186 2.83 -6.63 -13.49
CA LEU A 186 1.56 -6.85 -12.80
C LEU A 186 0.40 -7.27 -13.72
N PRO A 187 0.23 -6.76 -14.94
CA PRO A 187 -0.86 -7.21 -15.81
C PRO A 187 -0.87 -8.71 -16.08
N TYR A 188 0.29 -9.36 -16.03
CA TYR A 188 0.40 -10.82 -16.20
C TYR A 188 0.17 -11.60 -14.91
N VAL A 189 0.41 -10.96 -13.76
CA VAL A 189 0.34 -11.61 -12.43
C VAL A 189 -1.04 -11.41 -11.80
N VAL A 190 -1.68 -10.27 -12.03
CA VAL A 190 -2.99 -9.89 -11.45
C VAL A 190 -3.93 -9.43 -12.54
N SER A 191 -4.32 -10.35 -13.41
CA SER A 191 -5.14 -10.05 -14.60
C SER A 191 -6.54 -9.49 -14.29
N ASN A 192 -7.09 -9.77 -13.11
CA ASN A 192 -8.45 -9.40 -12.71
C ASN A 192 -8.50 -8.17 -11.77
N ILE A 193 -7.42 -7.40 -11.72
CA ILE A 193 -7.34 -6.24 -10.81
C ILE A 193 -8.34 -5.16 -11.20
N GLU A 194 -9.08 -4.65 -10.20
CA GLU A 194 -10.05 -3.56 -10.34
C GLU A 194 -9.58 -2.27 -9.63
N ASP A 195 -8.86 -2.40 -8.50
CA ASP A 195 -8.29 -1.30 -7.69
C ASP A 195 -6.78 -1.53 -7.51
N LEU A 196 -5.97 -0.60 -8.00
CA LEU A 196 -4.51 -0.63 -7.87
C LEU A 196 -4.01 0.62 -7.19
N ARG A 197 -3.31 0.44 -6.08
CA ARG A 197 -2.65 1.53 -5.35
C ARG A 197 -1.17 1.24 -5.21
N LEU A 198 -0.35 2.17 -5.67
CA LEU A 198 1.10 2.09 -5.68
C LEU A 198 1.68 3.25 -4.87
N SER A 199 2.54 2.94 -3.91
CA SER A 199 3.29 3.95 -3.16
C SER A 199 4.78 3.70 -3.34
N SER A 200 5.46 4.63 -4.01
CA SER A 200 6.91 4.59 -4.26
C SER A 200 7.58 5.71 -3.46
N ILE A 201 8.60 5.34 -2.68
CA ILE A 201 9.36 6.25 -1.81
C ILE A 201 10.65 6.75 -2.50
N SER A 202 10.97 6.21 -3.67
CA SER A 202 12.19 6.59 -4.41
C SER A 202 11.85 7.18 -5.78
N GLY A 203 12.59 8.22 -6.18
CA GLY A 203 12.42 8.91 -7.45
C GLY A 203 12.63 8.04 -8.68
N GLU A 204 11.65 7.21 -8.98
CA GLU A 204 11.66 6.32 -10.12
C GLU A 204 11.55 7.08 -11.44
N ARG A 205 12.38 6.73 -12.40
CA ARG A 205 12.15 7.14 -13.78
C ARG A 205 11.40 6.04 -14.51
N VAL A 206 10.15 6.31 -14.85
CA VAL A 206 9.39 5.41 -15.72
C VAL A 206 9.82 5.65 -17.16
N ASN A 207 11.00 5.11 -17.54
CA ASN A 207 11.39 5.02 -18.93
C ASN A 207 10.70 3.78 -19.54
N THR A 208 9.39 3.85 -19.74
CA THR A 208 8.68 2.70 -20.26
C THR A 208 8.43 2.83 -21.77
N PRO A 209 8.89 1.87 -22.57
CA PRO A 209 8.25 1.61 -23.85
C PRO A 209 6.78 1.23 -23.58
N MET A 210 5.88 1.56 -24.51
CA MET A 210 4.46 1.20 -24.46
C MET A 210 4.28 -0.22 -23.92
N PRO A 211 3.50 -0.43 -22.84
CA PRO A 211 3.31 -1.74 -22.26
C PRO A 211 2.65 -2.68 -23.26
N ALA A 212 3.24 -3.85 -23.44
CA ALA A 212 2.65 -4.90 -24.28
C ALA A 212 1.39 -5.51 -23.63
N ALA A 213 1.26 -5.42 -22.31
CA ALA A 213 0.14 -5.95 -21.53
C ALA A 213 -0.73 -4.83 -20.98
N LYS A 214 -2.03 -5.11 -20.81
CA LYS A 214 -3.04 -4.15 -20.34
C LYS A 214 -3.74 -4.64 -19.09
N PHE A 215 -4.12 -3.69 -18.25
CA PHE A 215 -5.05 -3.88 -17.13
C PHE A 215 -6.49 -3.77 -17.63
N LEU A 216 -7.06 -4.87 -18.12
CA LEU A 216 -8.36 -4.85 -18.79
C LEU A 216 -9.54 -4.51 -17.88
N HIS A 217 -9.38 -4.73 -16.56
CA HIS A 217 -10.46 -4.57 -15.57
C HIS A 217 -10.19 -3.46 -14.56
N LEU A 218 -9.06 -2.74 -14.67
CA LEU A 218 -8.68 -1.69 -13.72
C LEU A 218 -9.60 -0.48 -13.87
N LYS A 219 -10.33 -0.16 -12.78
CA LYS A 219 -11.24 0.97 -12.68
C LYS A 219 -10.70 2.10 -11.83
N PHE A 220 -9.90 1.75 -10.82
CA PHE A 220 -9.31 2.70 -9.89
C PHE A 220 -7.80 2.55 -9.86
N LEU A 221 -7.09 3.65 -10.11
CA LEU A 221 -5.62 3.72 -10.00
C LEU A 221 -5.23 4.87 -9.09
N GLU A 222 -4.45 4.57 -8.08
CA GLU A 222 -3.81 5.56 -7.23
C GLU A 222 -2.29 5.35 -7.26
N ILE A 223 -1.56 6.42 -7.55
CA ILE A 223 -0.09 6.45 -7.51
C ILE A 223 0.31 7.53 -6.51
N TYR A 224 1.07 7.14 -5.51
CA TYR A 224 1.68 8.04 -4.55
C TYR A 224 3.20 8.00 -4.69
N LEU A 225 3.78 9.16 -4.96
CA LEU A 225 5.23 9.37 -5.00
C LEU A 225 5.63 10.15 -3.75
N ASP A 226 6.38 9.49 -2.89
CA ASP A 226 6.91 10.01 -1.64
C ASP A 226 8.45 10.12 -1.71
N GLY A 227 9.03 11.07 -0.97
CA GLY A 227 10.48 11.23 -0.83
C GLY A 227 11.15 12.08 -1.91
N ASP A 228 12.49 12.03 -1.94
CA ASP A 228 13.37 12.85 -2.77
C ASP A 228 13.19 12.62 -4.27
N LEU A 229 12.11 13.10 -4.83
CA LEU A 229 11.95 13.12 -6.28
C LEU A 229 12.99 14.09 -6.88
N SER A 230 13.67 13.64 -7.92
CA SER A 230 14.52 14.56 -8.70
C SER A 230 13.66 15.72 -9.23
N PRO A 231 14.10 16.98 -9.16
CA PRO A 231 13.41 18.11 -9.79
C PRO A 231 13.11 17.91 -11.28
N GLY A 232 13.85 17.04 -11.94
CA GLY A 232 13.63 16.65 -13.33
C GLY A 232 12.77 15.39 -13.52
N TYR A 233 11.98 14.97 -12.53
CA TYR A 233 11.09 13.83 -12.68
C TYR A 233 10.09 14.04 -13.82
N ASP A 234 9.97 13.04 -14.70
CA ASP A 234 9.08 13.13 -15.87
C ASP A 234 7.68 12.57 -15.56
N TYR A 235 6.80 13.41 -15.01
CA TYR A 235 5.42 13.06 -14.71
C TYR A 235 4.61 12.61 -15.93
N LEU A 236 4.97 13.08 -17.14
CA LEU A 236 4.32 12.66 -18.39
C LEU A 236 4.46 11.15 -18.65
N SER A 237 5.50 10.51 -18.10
CA SER A 237 5.69 9.06 -18.20
C SER A 237 4.52 8.25 -17.62
N LEU A 238 3.74 8.82 -16.69
CA LEU A 238 2.56 8.17 -16.10
C LEU A 238 1.41 7.96 -17.11
N VAL A 239 1.45 8.62 -18.26
CA VAL A 239 0.51 8.35 -19.38
C VAL A 239 0.52 6.86 -19.75
N SER A 240 1.65 6.18 -19.60
CA SER A 240 1.76 4.74 -19.86
C SER A 240 0.77 3.90 -19.04
N PHE A 241 0.43 4.32 -17.81
CA PHE A 241 -0.58 3.64 -16.98
C PHE A 241 -2.00 3.88 -17.51
N LEU A 242 -2.29 5.10 -17.98
CA LEU A 242 -3.57 5.43 -18.58
C LEU A 242 -3.77 4.61 -19.87
N ASP A 243 -2.73 4.56 -20.71
CA ASP A 243 -2.73 3.79 -21.96
C ASP A 243 -2.87 2.28 -21.73
N ALA A 244 -2.32 1.78 -20.61
CA ALA A 244 -2.43 0.38 -20.23
C ALA A 244 -3.80 0.02 -19.64
N SER A 245 -4.66 0.99 -19.29
CA SER A 245 -5.86 0.80 -18.47
C SER A 245 -7.13 1.33 -19.17
N PRO A 246 -7.63 0.65 -20.20
CA PRO A 246 -8.76 1.16 -21.01
C PRO A 246 -10.09 1.27 -20.25
N ALA A 247 -10.27 0.54 -19.14
CA ALA A 247 -11.45 0.57 -18.29
C ALA A 247 -11.33 1.54 -17.10
N LEU A 248 -10.24 2.34 -17.03
CA LEU A 248 -9.97 3.20 -15.89
C LEU A 248 -11.02 4.32 -15.77
N GLU A 249 -11.67 4.38 -14.61
CA GLU A 249 -12.70 5.38 -14.31
C GLU A 249 -12.17 6.50 -13.39
N THR A 250 -11.26 6.16 -12.47
CA THR A 250 -10.71 7.10 -11.49
C THR A 250 -9.19 6.99 -11.44
N PHE A 251 -8.53 8.13 -11.61
CA PHE A 251 -7.09 8.26 -11.46
C PHE A 251 -6.77 9.27 -10.36
N ILE A 252 -6.06 8.83 -9.33
CA ILE A 252 -5.55 9.67 -8.24
C ILE A 252 -4.03 9.66 -8.30
N PHE A 253 -3.44 10.83 -8.38
CA PHE A 253 -2.00 10.99 -8.34
C PHE A 253 -1.62 11.90 -7.17
N ARG A 254 -0.73 11.40 -6.31
CA ARG A 254 -0.25 12.12 -5.12
C ARG A 254 1.25 12.28 -5.20
N VAL A 255 1.73 13.51 -4.95
CA VAL A 255 3.16 13.81 -4.88
C VAL A 255 3.42 14.55 -3.59
N ASP A 256 4.33 14.02 -2.78
CA ASP A 256 4.90 14.77 -1.69
C ASP A 256 5.93 15.75 -2.24
N GLN A 257 5.83 17.01 -1.82
CA GLN A 257 6.64 18.12 -2.36
C GLN A 257 7.54 18.75 -1.30
N ASP A 258 7.81 18.05 -0.21
CA ASP A 258 8.68 18.60 0.82
C ASP A 258 10.04 19.01 0.22
N GLU A 259 10.36 20.29 0.38
CA GLU A 259 11.62 20.94 -0.03
C GLU A 259 11.91 20.99 -1.54
N MET A 260 10.95 20.72 -2.45
CA MET A 260 11.22 20.72 -3.88
C MET A 260 10.96 22.05 -4.55
N LEU A 261 12.00 22.62 -5.16
CA LEU A 261 11.91 23.73 -6.12
C LEU A 261 12.00 23.14 -7.53
N PHE A 262 10.92 23.24 -8.28
CA PHE A 262 10.89 22.86 -9.69
C PHE A 262 11.34 24.01 -10.59
N ASP A 263 12.02 23.66 -11.70
CA ASP A 263 12.22 24.61 -12.79
C ASP A 263 10.86 24.96 -13.38
N SER A 264 10.31 26.08 -12.93
CA SER A 264 8.98 26.51 -13.33
C SER A 264 8.94 26.81 -14.83
N ILE A 265 7.77 26.59 -15.41
CA ILE A 265 7.45 27.06 -16.76
C ILE A 265 7.48 28.60 -16.72
N SER A 266 8.66 29.21 -16.87
CA SER A 266 8.81 30.68 -16.93
C SER A 266 8.94 31.15 -18.37
N GLY A 267 7.90 31.88 -18.83
CA GLY A 267 7.94 32.92 -19.83
C GLY A 267 8.61 32.62 -21.18
N GLY A 268 7.90 31.95 -22.05
CA GLY A 268 8.23 31.80 -23.48
C GLY A 268 7.30 30.74 -24.09
N ALA A 269 7.02 30.78 -25.38
CA ALA A 269 6.21 29.77 -26.07
C ALA A 269 6.90 28.40 -25.97
N LEU A 270 6.75 27.75 -24.79
CA LEU A 270 7.30 26.41 -24.54
C LEU A 270 6.53 25.42 -25.40
N GLN A 271 7.24 24.80 -26.33
CA GLN A 271 6.70 23.68 -27.09
C GLN A 271 6.38 22.52 -26.13
N MET A 272 5.10 22.33 -25.81
CA MET A 272 4.64 21.17 -25.05
C MET A 272 4.88 19.89 -25.83
N ARG A 273 5.37 18.85 -25.16
CA ARG A 273 5.46 17.53 -25.77
C ARG A 273 4.07 17.01 -26.08
N LYS A 274 3.89 16.44 -27.24
CA LYS A 274 2.67 15.73 -27.60
C LYS A 274 2.95 14.24 -27.54
N MET A 275 2.19 13.55 -26.72
CA MET A 275 2.15 12.09 -26.74
C MET A 275 1.26 11.62 -27.90
N PRO A 276 1.45 10.39 -28.43
CA PRO A 276 0.50 9.81 -29.37
C PRO A 276 -0.93 9.89 -28.83
N GLU A 277 -1.86 10.21 -29.70
CA GLU A 277 -3.27 10.27 -29.32
C GLU A 277 -3.76 8.88 -28.92
N HIS A 278 -4.15 8.71 -27.66
CA HIS A 278 -4.80 7.52 -27.14
C HIS A 278 -6.01 7.93 -26.29
N LYS A 279 -7.18 7.50 -26.71
CA LYS A 279 -8.44 7.88 -26.04
C LYS A 279 -8.60 7.15 -24.71
N HIS A 280 -8.97 7.89 -23.68
CA HIS A 280 -9.29 7.39 -22.34
C HIS A 280 -10.80 7.53 -22.10
N ASP A 281 -11.59 6.76 -22.85
CA ASP A 281 -13.04 6.93 -22.93
C ASP A 281 -13.81 6.57 -21.63
N SER A 282 -13.18 5.83 -20.71
CA SER A 282 -13.78 5.46 -19.43
C SER A 282 -13.42 6.40 -18.29
N LEU A 283 -12.40 7.28 -18.45
CA LEU A 283 -11.87 8.11 -17.38
C LEU A 283 -12.80 9.28 -17.06
N LYS A 284 -13.37 9.26 -15.84
CA LYS A 284 -14.36 10.23 -15.33
C LYS A 284 -13.79 11.18 -14.30
N ASN A 285 -12.96 10.64 -13.40
CA ASN A 285 -12.48 11.40 -12.25
C ASN A 285 -10.95 11.39 -12.21
N VAL A 286 -10.37 12.59 -12.15
CA VAL A 286 -8.93 12.76 -11.99
C VAL A 286 -8.64 13.66 -10.80
N LYS A 287 -7.72 13.22 -9.94
CA LYS A 287 -7.29 14.01 -8.79
C LYS A 287 -5.77 14.02 -8.72
N ILE A 288 -5.18 15.20 -8.77
CA ILE A 288 -3.75 15.41 -8.62
C ILE A 288 -3.52 16.23 -7.35
N LEU A 289 -2.93 15.62 -6.35
CA LEU A 289 -2.60 16.21 -5.06
C LEU A 289 -1.09 16.44 -5.01
N GLY A 290 -0.68 17.65 -4.62
CA GLY A 290 0.69 18.09 -4.79
C GLY A 290 0.99 18.48 -6.23
N PHE A 291 0.05 19.11 -6.94
CA PHE A 291 0.29 19.63 -8.28
C PHE A 291 1.38 20.69 -8.25
N CYS A 292 2.43 20.51 -9.06
CA CYS A 292 3.59 21.42 -9.12
C CYS A 292 3.73 22.11 -10.48
N SER A 293 4.59 23.14 -10.52
CA SER A 293 4.85 23.94 -11.72
C SER A 293 5.74 23.23 -12.75
N ALA A 294 6.15 21.97 -12.52
CA ALA A 294 6.97 21.22 -13.45
C ALA A 294 6.32 21.07 -14.82
N LYS A 295 7.10 21.27 -15.88
CA LYS A 295 6.60 21.18 -17.26
C LYS A 295 5.91 19.84 -17.53
N SER A 296 6.49 18.73 -17.09
CA SER A 296 5.93 17.38 -17.30
C SER A 296 4.62 17.15 -16.55
N MET A 297 4.38 17.81 -15.41
CA MET A 297 3.10 17.77 -14.69
C MET A 297 2.00 18.48 -15.47
N VAL A 298 2.30 19.65 -16.01
CA VAL A 298 1.39 20.39 -16.88
C VAL A 298 1.11 19.62 -18.17
N GLU A 299 2.13 19.00 -18.78
CA GLU A 299 1.99 18.15 -19.97
C GLU A 299 1.10 16.94 -19.71
N LEU A 300 1.27 16.24 -18.57
CA LEU A 300 0.40 15.13 -18.14
C LEU A 300 -1.06 15.59 -18.02
N THR A 301 -1.29 16.71 -17.34
CA THR A 301 -2.64 17.22 -17.13
C THR A 301 -3.30 17.64 -18.44
N CYS A 302 -2.55 18.32 -19.32
CA CYS A 302 -3.05 18.67 -20.66
C CYS A 302 -3.36 17.44 -21.49
N HIS A 303 -2.53 16.40 -21.46
CA HIS A 303 -2.78 15.14 -22.16
C HIS A 303 -4.09 14.48 -21.68
N ILE A 304 -4.32 14.46 -20.35
CA ILE A 304 -5.57 13.93 -19.79
C ILE A 304 -6.78 14.72 -20.31
N LEU A 305 -6.74 16.04 -20.24
CA LEU A 305 -7.84 16.90 -20.70
C LEU A 305 -8.13 16.76 -22.20
N GLU A 306 -7.12 16.51 -23.02
CA GLU A 306 -7.25 16.35 -24.47
C GLU A 306 -7.76 14.96 -24.88
N ASN A 307 -7.53 13.92 -24.03
CA ASN A 307 -7.79 12.53 -24.41
C ASN A 307 -8.88 11.84 -23.58
N ALA A 308 -9.26 12.36 -22.40
CA ALA A 308 -10.33 11.79 -21.58
C ALA A 308 -11.70 12.34 -21.99
N THR A 309 -12.37 11.61 -22.89
CA THR A 309 -13.63 12.06 -23.50
C THR A 309 -14.84 12.05 -22.55
N SER A 310 -14.78 11.23 -21.50
CA SER A 310 -15.83 11.09 -20.47
C SER A 310 -15.50 11.79 -19.15
N LEU A 311 -14.55 12.72 -19.14
CA LEU A 311 -14.12 13.38 -17.92
C LEU A 311 -15.25 14.24 -17.34
N GLU A 312 -15.57 13.99 -16.06
CA GLU A 312 -16.62 14.69 -15.31
C GLU A 312 -16.03 15.66 -14.29
N CYS A 313 -14.92 15.27 -13.68
CA CYS A 313 -14.28 16.05 -12.63
C CYS A 313 -12.75 15.95 -12.69
N ILE A 314 -12.09 17.11 -12.56
CA ILE A 314 -10.66 17.19 -12.34
C ILE A 314 -10.36 18.07 -11.13
N THR A 315 -9.59 17.53 -10.18
CA THR A 315 -9.13 18.26 -8.99
C THR A 315 -7.63 18.40 -9.06
N LEU A 316 -7.15 19.65 -9.03
CA LEU A 316 -5.74 19.99 -8.93
C LEU A 316 -5.50 20.69 -7.59
N ASP A 317 -4.80 20.04 -6.69
CA ASP A 317 -4.46 20.60 -5.41
C ASP A 317 -2.95 20.84 -5.36
N THR A 318 -2.57 22.10 -5.14
CA THR A 318 -1.17 22.52 -5.19
C THR A 318 -0.40 22.28 -3.89
N ILE A 319 -1.08 21.80 -2.85
CA ILE A 319 -0.47 21.48 -1.57
C ILE A 319 -1.04 20.15 -1.10
N TYR A 320 -0.18 19.17 -0.89
CA TYR A 320 -0.54 17.89 -0.32
C TYR A 320 0.27 17.65 0.96
N ASP A 321 -0.43 17.30 2.03
CA ASP A 321 0.18 16.89 3.30
C ASP A 321 -0.24 15.45 3.59
N ALA A 322 0.73 14.54 3.62
CA ALA A 322 0.48 13.12 3.82
C ALA A 322 -0.03 12.77 5.22
N GLU A 323 0.25 13.64 6.22
CA GLU A 323 -0.15 13.40 7.60
C GLU A 323 -1.62 13.73 7.88
N ASP A 324 -2.31 14.44 6.98
CA ASP A 324 -3.63 15.04 7.22
C ASP A 324 -4.74 14.58 6.25
N GLU A 325 -4.85 13.28 5.98
CA GLU A 325 -5.98 12.76 5.15
C GLU A 325 -7.38 13.13 5.72
N ASP A 326 -7.49 13.40 7.04
CA ASP A 326 -8.73 13.73 7.74
C ASP A 326 -8.90 15.23 8.09
N PHE A 327 -7.92 16.10 7.80
CA PHE A 327 -7.96 17.50 8.19
C PHE A 327 -8.19 18.47 7.03
N VAL A 328 -9.36 19.04 7.00
CA VAL A 328 -9.78 20.12 6.10
C VAL A 328 -9.32 21.46 6.67
N GLY A 329 -8.03 21.78 6.58
CA GLY A 329 -7.60 23.10 7.06
C GLY A 329 -6.10 23.33 6.93
N ARG A 330 -5.68 23.93 5.83
CA ARG A 330 -4.31 24.36 5.62
C ARG A 330 -4.12 25.74 6.19
N CYS A 331 -3.14 25.90 7.08
CA CYS A 331 -2.92 27.13 7.80
C CYS A 331 -1.50 27.63 7.55
N SER A 332 -1.33 28.96 7.62
CA SER A 332 0.00 29.54 7.74
C SER A 332 0.69 29.07 9.03
N GLU A 333 2.02 29.05 9.05
CA GLU A 333 2.83 28.59 10.19
C GLU A 333 2.40 29.20 11.54
N THR A 334 2.00 30.50 11.51
CA THR A 334 1.50 31.22 12.69
C THR A 334 0.15 30.71 13.19
N SER A 335 -0.72 30.27 12.29
CA SER A 335 -2.04 29.72 12.63
C SER A 335 -1.94 28.30 13.12
N ALA A 336 -1.06 27.47 12.55
CA ALA A 336 -0.79 26.10 12.99
C ALA A 336 -0.29 26.05 14.43
N ARG A 337 0.64 26.92 14.82
CA ARG A 337 1.14 27.03 16.19
C ARG A 337 0.07 27.41 17.21
N ARG A 338 -0.98 28.12 16.80
CA ARG A 338 -2.07 28.54 17.70
C ARG A 338 -3.15 27.48 17.86
N SER A 339 -3.45 26.74 16.81
CA SER A 339 -4.57 25.79 16.81
C SER A 339 -4.15 24.34 17.11
N GLY A 340 -2.89 23.98 16.82
CA GLY A 340 -2.39 22.59 16.94
C GLY A 340 -3.14 21.58 16.07
N LYS A 341 -3.86 22.06 15.05
CA LYS A 341 -4.78 21.26 14.23
C LYS A 341 -4.42 21.20 12.74
N CYS A 342 -3.33 21.80 12.32
CA CYS A 342 -2.88 21.78 10.92
C CYS A 342 -1.35 21.79 10.85
N SER A 343 -0.81 21.15 9.83
CA SER A 343 0.63 21.15 9.56
C SER A 343 1.07 22.52 9.04
N PRO A 344 2.21 23.05 9.52
CA PRO A 344 2.75 24.31 9.04
C PRO A 344 3.30 24.13 7.62
N GLN A 345 2.97 25.08 6.75
CA GLN A 345 3.53 25.13 5.40
C GLN A 345 4.87 25.87 5.43
N THR A 346 5.88 25.31 4.74
CA THR A 346 7.15 26.00 4.56
C THR A 346 7.03 27.14 3.54
N SER A 347 7.99 28.08 3.57
CA SER A 347 8.03 29.18 2.58
C SER A 347 8.23 28.65 1.17
N GLU A 348 8.96 27.55 1.02
CA GLU A 348 9.23 26.87 -0.25
C GLU A 348 7.96 26.23 -0.81
N MET A 349 7.18 25.53 0.01
CA MET A 349 5.87 24.97 -0.39
C MET A 349 4.91 26.05 -0.86
N MET A 350 4.85 27.19 -0.15
CA MET A 350 4.00 28.32 -0.56
C MET A 350 4.46 28.96 -1.87
N LEU A 351 5.77 29.06 -2.08
CA LEU A 351 6.33 29.58 -3.32
C LEU A 351 6.02 28.67 -4.51
N GLU A 352 6.20 27.36 -4.33
CA GLU A 352 5.90 26.39 -5.39
C GLU A 352 4.41 26.30 -5.68
N SER A 353 3.56 26.35 -4.66
CA SER A 353 2.11 26.41 -4.81
C SER A 353 1.67 27.64 -5.65
N ASN A 354 2.26 28.81 -5.41
CA ASN A 354 1.98 29.99 -6.22
C ASN A 354 2.41 29.84 -7.67
N LYS A 355 3.58 29.25 -7.93
CA LYS A 355 4.03 28.93 -9.30
C LYS A 355 3.10 27.93 -9.97
N ALA A 356 2.65 26.92 -9.24
CA ALA A 356 1.70 25.92 -9.70
C ALA A 356 0.36 26.55 -10.09
N LEU A 357 -0.17 27.48 -9.28
CA LEU A 357 -1.39 28.22 -9.62
C LEU A 357 -1.24 29.03 -10.91
N ILE A 358 -0.11 29.73 -11.09
CA ILE A 358 0.17 30.46 -12.33
C ILE A 358 0.21 29.50 -13.54
N ALA A 359 0.79 28.31 -13.36
CA ALA A 359 0.82 27.29 -14.42
C ALA A 359 -0.59 26.76 -14.76
N ILE A 360 -1.43 26.52 -13.74
CA ILE A 360 -2.83 26.11 -13.92
C ILE A 360 -3.60 27.17 -14.71
N GLU A 361 -3.54 28.43 -14.30
CA GLU A 361 -4.24 29.52 -14.98
C GLU A 361 -3.75 29.74 -16.41
N GLY A 362 -2.44 29.66 -16.62
CA GLY A 362 -1.82 29.91 -17.92
C GLY A 362 -2.04 28.81 -18.96
N TYR A 363 -2.00 27.55 -18.54
CA TYR A 363 -1.94 26.42 -19.47
C TYR A 363 -3.11 25.44 -19.40
N ILE A 364 -3.79 25.33 -18.25
CA ILE A 364 -4.78 24.28 -18.00
C ILE A 364 -6.21 24.81 -18.09
N VAL A 365 -6.55 25.90 -17.40
CA VAL A 365 -7.92 26.42 -17.28
C VAL A 365 -8.59 26.59 -18.65
N ARG A 366 -7.87 27.07 -19.65
CA ARG A 366 -8.39 27.28 -21.01
C ARG A 366 -8.68 25.99 -21.78
N LYS A 367 -8.16 24.87 -21.32
CA LYS A 367 -8.34 23.56 -21.96
C LYS A 367 -9.44 22.72 -21.29
N VAL A 368 -9.92 23.14 -20.12
CA VAL A 368 -10.98 22.41 -19.40
C VAL A 368 -12.30 22.55 -20.18
N PRO A 369 -12.91 21.43 -20.61
CA PRO A 369 -14.22 21.45 -21.24
C PRO A 369 -15.27 22.01 -20.30
N SER A 370 -16.27 22.73 -20.83
CA SER A 370 -17.35 23.34 -20.03
C SER A 370 -18.22 22.33 -19.26
N THR A 371 -18.14 21.05 -19.61
CA THR A 371 -18.85 19.94 -18.96
C THR A 371 -18.10 19.38 -17.75
N VAL A 372 -16.84 19.73 -17.56
CA VAL A 372 -15.96 19.22 -16.50
C VAL A 372 -15.99 20.19 -15.31
N LYS A 373 -16.10 19.63 -14.10
CA LYS A 373 -16.08 20.36 -12.83
C LYS A 373 -14.68 20.45 -12.27
#